data_87a5b3b60c7a2bdafcbd1c9461c5e59d
#
_entry.id   87a5b3b60c7a2bdafcbd1c9461c5e59d
#
_cell.length_a   1.000
_cell.length_b   1.000
_cell.length_c   1.000
_cell.angle_alpha   90.00
_cell.angle_beta   90.00
_cell.angle_gamma   90.00
#
_symmetry.space_group_name_H-M   'P 1'
#
loop_
_entity.id
_entity.type
_entity.pdbx_description
1 polymer ?
#
loop_
_entity_poly.entity_id
_entity_poly.type
_entity_poly.pdbx_seq_one_letter_code
_entity_poly.pdbx_strand_id
1 'polypeptide(L)'
;EQSQETELARKRFIEDVGLLFEEMGQPRMAGKILGSLLICHPPYLSATELIAVTGGSKASISSMTRLLVQAGFLERVGIPGKKKIYFRIKEGSFSELLKDRLDIIKAMVGFAERGMELVGKTDSSQYDRLWEIRDLYLYFGRELPLLLDTWEKRSKTRHQGQI
;
A
#
# COMPACT_ATOMS: atom_id res chain seq x y z
N GLU A 1 -16.46 -30.40 5.31
CA GLU A 1 -15.39 -29.99 6.28
C GLU A 1 -14.34 -29.11 5.61
N GLN A 2 -13.67 -29.55 4.56
CA GLN A 2 -12.63 -28.80 3.84
C GLN A 2 -13.09 -27.42 3.31
N SER A 3 -14.34 -27.30 2.85
CA SER A 3 -14.92 -26.04 2.36
C SER A 3 -15.15 -25.02 3.49
N GLN A 4 -15.57 -25.48 4.67
CA GLN A 4 -15.78 -24.62 5.86
C GLN A 4 -14.47 -24.14 6.45
N GLU A 5 -13.45 -24.99 6.49
CA GLU A 5 -12.12 -24.64 6.97
C GLU A 5 -11.45 -23.58 6.09
N THR A 6 -11.58 -23.75 4.76
CA THR A 6 -11.09 -22.76 3.78
C THR A 6 -11.79 -21.42 3.94
N GLU A 7 -13.12 -21.39 4.13
CA GLU A 7 -13.88 -20.15 4.31
C GLU A 7 -13.48 -19.44 5.63
N LEU A 8 -13.26 -20.18 6.71
CA LEU A 8 -12.79 -19.64 7.96
C LEU A 8 -11.38 -19.04 7.84
N ALA A 9 -10.48 -19.73 7.13
CA ALA A 9 -9.13 -19.24 6.87
C ALA A 9 -9.15 -17.94 6.06
N ARG A 10 -10.03 -17.81 5.06
CA ARG A 10 -10.21 -16.57 4.28
C ARG A 10 -10.70 -15.42 5.16
N LYS A 11 -11.66 -15.66 6.03
CA LYS A 11 -12.16 -14.65 6.97
C LYS A 11 -11.06 -14.17 7.92
N ARG A 12 -10.28 -15.11 8.47
CA ARG A 12 -9.14 -14.78 9.32
C ARG A 12 -8.12 -13.90 8.57
N PHE A 13 -7.73 -14.29 7.37
CA PHE A 13 -6.81 -13.49 6.56
C PHE A 13 -7.31 -12.06 6.34
N ILE A 14 -8.59 -11.87 6.05
CA ILE A 14 -9.20 -10.54 5.85
C ILE A 14 -9.13 -9.71 7.15
N GLU A 15 -9.42 -10.33 8.29
CA GLU A 15 -9.29 -9.66 9.59
C GLU A 15 -7.84 -9.31 9.93
N ASP A 16 -6.89 -10.21 9.66
CA ASP A 16 -5.46 -9.99 9.90
C ASP A 16 -4.92 -8.82 9.06
N VAL A 17 -5.31 -8.70 7.79
CA VAL A 17 -4.97 -7.52 6.97
C VAL A 17 -5.61 -6.24 7.53
N GLY A 18 -6.84 -6.34 8.05
CA GLY A 18 -7.49 -5.23 8.74
C GLY A 18 -6.71 -4.77 9.97
N LEU A 19 -6.27 -5.69 10.81
CA LEU A 19 -5.46 -5.41 12.00
C LEU A 19 -4.10 -4.80 11.62
N LEU A 20 -3.44 -5.32 10.60
CA LEU A 20 -2.18 -4.76 10.09
C LEU A 20 -2.35 -3.30 9.67
N PHE A 21 -3.44 -2.95 8.98
CA PHE A 21 -3.72 -1.56 8.61
C PHE A 21 -3.93 -0.68 9.84
N GLU A 22 -4.64 -1.16 10.85
CA GLU A 22 -4.86 -0.46 12.11
C GLU A 22 -3.55 -0.19 12.86
N GLU A 23 -2.65 -1.16 12.93
CA GLU A 23 -1.28 -1.01 13.48
C GLU A 23 -0.45 0.03 12.71
N MET A 24 -0.67 0.14 11.40
CA MET A 24 -0.05 1.16 10.54
C MET A 24 -0.72 2.53 10.64
N GLY A 25 -1.71 2.72 11.53
CA GLY A 25 -2.46 3.96 11.67
C GLY A 25 -3.46 4.22 10.53
N GLN A 26 -3.82 3.19 9.77
CA GLN A 26 -4.79 3.26 8.68
C GLN A 26 -6.15 2.68 9.09
N PRO A 27 -7.26 3.05 8.44
CA PRO A 27 -8.56 2.49 8.78
C PRO A 27 -8.60 0.97 8.59
N ARG A 28 -8.96 0.22 9.64
CA ARG A 28 -9.09 -1.23 9.63
C ARG A 28 -9.96 -1.75 8.46
N MET A 29 -11.06 -1.04 8.16
CA MET A 29 -11.95 -1.42 7.06
C MET A 29 -11.26 -1.33 5.69
N ALA A 30 -10.33 -0.38 5.49
CA ALA A 30 -9.54 -0.31 4.26
C ALA A 30 -8.66 -1.55 4.10
N GLY A 31 -8.03 -2.02 5.19
CA GLY A 31 -7.28 -3.28 5.21
C GLY A 31 -8.16 -4.49 4.89
N LYS A 32 -9.37 -4.59 5.47
CA LYS A 32 -10.31 -5.67 5.18
C LYS A 32 -10.74 -5.70 3.71
N ILE A 33 -11.00 -4.56 3.10
CA ILE A 33 -11.32 -4.45 1.67
C ILE A 33 -10.15 -4.92 0.81
N LEU A 34 -8.93 -4.44 1.12
CA LEU A 34 -7.73 -4.85 0.40
C LEU A 34 -7.49 -6.36 0.54
N GLY A 35 -7.56 -6.90 1.76
CA GLY A 35 -7.42 -8.34 2.04
C GLY A 35 -8.42 -9.18 1.27
N SER A 36 -9.68 -8.72 1.18
CA SER A 36 -10.73 -9.39 0.40
C SER A 36 -10.38 -9.46 -1.08
N LEU A 37 -9.90 -8.34 -1.66
CA LEU A 37 -9.55 -8.26 -3.08
C LEU A 37 -8.26 -9.01 -3.44
N LEU A 38 -7.33 -9.18 -2.48
CA LEU A 38 -6.12 -9.97 -2.68
C LEU A 38 -6.39 -11.46 -2.91
N ILE A 39 -7.48 -12.00 -2.32
CA ILE A 39 -7.78 -13.43 -2.33
C ILE A 39 -9.09 -13.79 -3.03
N CYS A 40 -9.80 -12.82 -3.62
CA CYS A 40 -11.06 -13.12 -4.31
C CYS A 40 -10.83 -13.74 -5.69
N HIS A 41 -11.79 -14.55 -6.07
CA HIS A 41 -11.87 -15.08 -7.43
C HIS A 41 -13.35 -15.01 -7.90
N PRO A 42 -13.64 -14.34 -9.03
CA PRO A 42 -12.74 -13.61 -9.91
C PRO A 42 -12.07 -12.41 -9.21
N PRO A 43 -10.97 -11.82 -9.76
CA PRO A 43 -10.13 -10.84 -9.07
C PRO A 43 -10.76 -9.43 -9.05
N TYR A 44 -12.01 -9.33 -8.70
CA TYR A 44 -12.78 -8.09 -8.54
C TYR A 44 -14.02 -8.34 -7.67
N LEU A 45 -14.45 -7.33 -6.92
CA LEU A 45 -15.66 -7.33 -6.11
C LEU A 45 -16.45 -6.03 -6.31
N SER A 46 -17.77 -6.13 -6.32
CA SER A 46 -18.67 -4.98 -6.24
C SER A 46 -18.78 -4.47 -4.80
N ALA A 47 -19.31 -3.26 -4.61
CA ALA A 47 -19.56 -2.71 -3.28
C ALA A 47 -20.48 -3.64 -2.45
N THR A 48 -21.48 -4.26 -3.06
CA THR A 48 -22.40 -5.20 -2.38
C THR A 48 -21.66 -6.45 -1.89
N GLU A 49 -20.77 -7.01 -2.72
CA GLU A 49 -19.95 -8.18 -2.34
C GLU A 49 -18.94 -7.82 -1.25
N LEU A 50 -18.33 -6.63 -1.32
CA LEU A 50 -17.45 -6.13 -0.25
C LEU A 50 -18.19 -5.98 1.07
N ILE A 51 -19.42 -5.47 1.09
CA ILE A 51 -20.27 -5.43 2.29
C ILE A 51 -20.45 -6.84 2.87
N ALA A 52 -20.80 -7.80 2.02
CA ALA A 52 -21.07 -9.17 2.46
C ALA A 52 -19.82 -9.85 3.06
N VAL A 53 -18.65 -9.64 2.44
CA VAL A 53 -17.40 -10.31 2.87
C VAL A 53 -16.77 -9.64 4.08
N THR A 54 -16.84 -8.30 4.17
CA THR A 54 -16.17 -7.55 5.25
C THR A 54 -17.06 -7.28 6.47
N GLY A 55 -18.39 -7.38 6.30
CA GLY A 55 -19.36 -6.96 7.31
C GLY A 55 -19.47 -5.44 7.47
N GLY A 56 -18.91 -4.66 6.54
CA GLY A 56 -18.93 -3.21 6.58
C GLY A 56 -20.29 -2.61 6.18
N SER A 57 -20.60 -1.40 6.67
CA SER A 57 -21.75 -0.64 6.20
C SER A 57 -21.53 -0.09 4.78
N LYS A 58 -22.61 0.21 4.05
CA LYS A 58 -22.55 0.85 2.73
C LYS A 58 -21.73 2.14 2.74
N ALA A 59 -21.88 2.96 3.78
CA ALA A 59 -21.15 4.21 3.93
C ALA A 59 -19.64 3.96 4.14
N SER A 60 -19.28 3.00 4.99
CA SER A 60 -17.91 2.62 5.25
C SER A 60 -17.24 2.07 3.99
N ILE A 61 -17.88 1.13 3.27
CA ILE A 61 -17.35 0.60 2.02
C ILE A 61 -17.16 1.70 0.97
N SER A 62 -18.14 2.60 0.81
CA SER A 62 -18.03 3.73 -0.14
C SER A 62 -16.86 4.66 0.19
N SER A 63 -16.65 4.99 1.47
CA SER A 63 -15.57 5.87 1.91
C SER A 63 -14.21 5.19 1.75
N MET A 64 -14.09 3.92 2.17
CA MET A 64 -12.82 3.21 2.14
C MET A 64 -12.40 2.79 0.73
N THR A 65 -13.32 2.41 -0.15
CA THR A 65 -12.99 2.16 -1.57
C THR A 65 -12.53 3.44 -2.26
N ARG A 66 -13.13 4.60 -1.95
CA ARG A 66 -12.65 5.90 -2.46
C ARG A 66 -11.24 6.20 -1.98
N LEU A 67 -10.98 6.03 -0.68
CA LEU A 67 -9.65 6.22 -0.08
C LEU A 67 -8.61 5.32 -0.77
N LEU A 68 -8.89 4.03 -0.93
CA LEU A 68 -7.96 3.08 -1.55
C LEU A 68 -7.73 3.35 -3.05
N VAL A 69 -8.75 3.86 -3.77
CA VAL A 69 -8.59 4.30 -5.17
C VAL A 69 -7.73 5.56 -5.24
N GLN A 70 -7.96 6.54 -4.37
CA GLN A 70 -7.14 7.77 -4.29
C GLN A 70 -5.69 7.47 -3.89
N ALA A 71 -5.49 6.53 -2.99
CA ALA A 71 -4.17 6.06 -2.58
C ALA A 71 -3.46 5.16 -3.64
N GLY A 72 -4.11 4.85 -4.76
CA GLY A 72 -3.51 4.08 -5.84
C GLY A 72 -3.48 2.56 -5.64
N PHE A 73 -4.11 2.02 -4.58
CA PHE A 73 -4.19 0.56 -4.36
C PHE A 73 -5.21 -0.11 -5.26
N LEU A 74 -6.35 0.55 -5.47
CA LEU A 74 -7.48 0.01 -6.21
C LEU A 74 -7.78 0.81 -7.46
N GLU A 75 -8.43 0.15 -8.41
CA GLU A 75 -9.08 0.80 -9.54
C GLU A 75 -10.53 0.33 -9.69
N ARG A 76 -11.33 1.20 -10.31
CA ARG A 76 -12.72 0.91 -10.67
C ARG A 76 -12.76 0.29 -12.04
N VAL A 77 -13.51 -0.80 -12.19
CA VAL A 77 -13.65 -1.51 -13.46
C VAL A 77 -15.11 -1.76 -13.78
N GLY A 78 -15.46 -1.58 -15.05
CA GLY A 78 -16.72 -2.06 -15.62
C GLY A 78 -16.49 -3.45 -16.21
N ILE A 79 -17.37 -4.40 -15.87
CA ILE A 79 -17.32 -5.75 -16.42
C ILE A 79 -18.35 -5.86 -17.55
N PRO A 80 -17.97 -6.26 -18.76
CA PRO A 80 -18.92 -6.42 -19.87
C PRO A 80 -20.13 -7.29 -19.47
N GLY A 81 -21.33 -6.83 -19.79
CA GLY A 81 -22.58 -7.48 -19.43
C GLY A 81 -23.06 -7.29 -18.00
N LYS A 82 -22.30 -6.59 -17.14
CA LYS A 82 -22.69 -6.28 -15.76
C LYS A 82 -22.94 -4.78 -15.60
N LYS A 83 -24.02 -4.41 -14.91
CA LYS A 83 -24.41 -2.99 -14.69
C LYS A 83 -23.72 -2.32 -13.51
N LYS A 84 -23.02 -3.10 -12.67
CA LYS A 84 -22.36 -2.60 -11.45
C LYS A 84 -20.93 -2.19 -11.72
N ILE A 85 -20.42 -1.24 -10.93
CA ILE A 85 -18.98 -0.94 -10.83
C ILE A 85 -18.34 -1.95 -9.88
N TYR A 86 -17.19 -2.45 -10.28
CA TYR A 86 -16.36 -3.36 -9.52
C TYR A 86 -15.07 -2.68 -9.12
N PHE A 87 -14.43 -3.21 -8.09
CA PHE A 87 -13.12 -2.80 -7.62
C PHE A 87 -12.16 -3.98 -7.78
N ARG A 88 -10.93 -3.70 -8.19
CA ARG A 88 -9.82 -4.66 -8.20
C ARG A 88 -8.54 -4.01 -7.73
N ILE A 89 -7.56 -4.82 -7.35
CA ILE A 89 -6.20 -4.34 -7.09
C ILE A 89 -5.64 -3.76 -8.40
N LYS A 90 -5.13 -2.53 -8.32
CA LYS A 90 -4.46 -1.91 -9.47
C LYS A 90 -3.12 -2.64 -9.69
N GLU A 91 -2.87 -3.07 -10.90
CA GLU A 91 -1.61 -3.73 -11.26
C GLU A 91 -0.42 -2.80 -10.98
N GLY A 92 0.64 -3.33 -10.38
CA GLY A 92 1.82 -2.56 -10.00
C GLY A 92 1.63 -1.61 -8.80
N SER A 93 0.43 -1.54 -8.19
CA SER A 93 0.14 -0.59 -7.11
C SER A 93 1.13 -0.63 -5.95
N PHE A 94 1.56 -1.81 -5.54
CA PHE A 94 2.48 -1.94 -4.40
C PHE A 94 3.89 -1.40 -4.72
N SER A 95 4.39 -1.57 -5.94
CA SER A 95 5.67 -0.99 -6.34
C SER A 95 5.58 0.52 -6.54
N GLU A 96 4.48 1.03 -7.09
CA GLU A 96 4.24 2.46 -7.23
C GLU A 96 4.21 3.16 -5.86
N LEU A 97 3.53 2.58 -4.87
CA LEU A 97 3.50 3.11 -3.50
C LEU A 97 4.87 3.17 -2.83
N LEU A 98 5.78 2.24 -3.16
CA LEU A 98 7.15 2.30 -2.69
C LEU A 98 7.95 3.40 -3.41
N LYS A 99 7.68 3.64 -4.70
CA LYS A 99 8.27 4.76 -5.45
C LYS A 99 7.85 6.11 -4.89
N ASP A 100 6.58 6.26 -4.50
CA ASP A 100 6.07 7.50 -3.88
C ASP A 100 6.79 7.84 -2.56
N ARG A 101 7.38 6.85 -1.88
CA ARG A 101 8.22 7.10 -0.69
C ARG A 101 9.50 7.87 -1.00
N LEU A 102 9.97 7.90 -2.26
CA LEU A 102 11.14 8.68 -2.65
C LEU A 102 10.94 10.18 -2.45
N ASP A 103 9.73 10.69 -2.61
CA ASP A 103 9.44 12.11 -2.39
C ASP A 103 9.48 12.46 -0.90
N ILE A 104 9.04 11.56 -0.02
CA ILE A 104 9.20 11.70 1.43
C ILE A 104 10.68 11.69 1.81
N ILE A 105 11.47 10.79 1.22
CA ILE A 105 12.92 10.71 1.43
C ILE A 105 13.59 12.04 1.05
N LYS A 106 13.28 12.61 -0.13
CA LYS A 106 13.79 13.92 -0.56
C LYS A 106 13.38 15.04 0.40
N ALA A 107 12.13 15.04 0.85
CA ALA A 107 11.63 16.03 1.80
C ALA A 107 12.38 15.96 3.14
N MET A 108 12.69 14.76 3.64
CA MET A 108 13.45 14.54 4.87
C MET A 108 14.90 15.04 4.76
N VAL A 109 15.55 14.81 3.60
CA VAL A 109 16.88 15.36 3.33
C VAL A 109 16.84 16.89 3.37
N GLY A 110 15.91 17.53 2.62
CA GLY A 110 15.77 18.98 2.60
C GLY A 110 15.41 19.58 3.97
N PHE A 111 14.61 18.86 4.77
CA PHE A 111 14.32 19.26 6.16
C PHE A 111 15.60 19.28 7.01
N ALA A 112 16.39 18.20 6.96
CA ALA A 112 17.63 18.10 7.74
C ALA A 112 18.64 19.16 7.31
N GLU A 113 18.82 19.40 6.01
CA GLU A 113 19.76 20.42 5.48
C GLU A 113 19.39 21.82 5.95
N ARG A 114 18.10 22.22 5.88
CA ARG A 114 17.67 23.52 6.44
C ARG A 114 17.91 23.62 7.93
N GLY A 115 17.68 22.54 8.69
CA GLY A 115 18.00 22.50 10.12
C GLY A 115 19.49 22.70 10.40
N MET A 116 20.36 22.03 9.62
CA MET A 116 21.83 22.17 9.74
C MET A 116 22.31 23.60 9.45
N GLU A 117 21.69 24.28 8.48
CA GLU A 117 21.98 25.69 8.19
C GLU A 117 21.59 26.60 9.37
N LEU A 118 20.48 26.32 10.05
CA LEU A 118 19.99 27.12 11.19
C LEU A 118 20.87 26.98 12.44
N VAL A 119 21.25 25.76 12.77
CA VAL A 119 22.06 25.52 14.00
C VAL A 119 23.56 25.82 13.79
N GLY A 120 24.03 25.80 12.54
CA GLY A 120 25.45 25.94 12.23
C GLY A 120 26.26 24.79 12.82
N LYS A 121 27.58 24.84 12.58
CA LYS A 121 28.54 23.84 13.12
C LYS A 121 28.94 24.05 14.55
N THR A 122 28.43 25.10 15.21
CA THR A 122 28.87 25.55 16.53
C THR A 122 28.28 24.69 17.66
N ASP A 123 27.10 24.14 17.49
CA ASP A 123 26.48 23.18 18.42
C ASP A 123 26.55 21.78 17.81
N SER A 124 27.56 21.00 18.17
CA SER A 124 27.80 19.68 17.60
C SER A 124 26.64 18.70 17.81
N SER A 125 25.96 18.74 18.97
CA SER A 125 24.94 17.76 19.30
C SER A 125 23.64 17.95 18.48
N GLN A 126 23.27 19.18 18.16
CA GLN A 126 22.12 19.48 17.30
C GLN A 126 22.45 19.19 15.83
N TYR A 127 23.64 19.58 15.41
CA TYR A 127 24.13 19.31 14.06
C TYR A 127 24.26 17.82 13.79
N ASP A 128 24.77 17.02 14.71
CA ASP A 128 24.96 15.58 14.57
C ASP A 128 23.65 14.84 14.40
N ARG A 129 22.59 15.23 15.15
CA ARG A 129 21.24 14.65 14.99
C ARG A 129 20.65 14.91 13.59
N LEU A 130 20.81 16.10 13.07
CA LEU A 130 20.34 16.48 11.75
C LEU A 130 21.17 15.82 10.65
N TRP A 131 22.47 15.71 10.87
CA TRP A 131 23.37 15.01 9.96
C TRP A 131 23.01 13.51 9.85
N GLU A 132 22.71 12.86 10.96
CA GLU A 132 22.25 11.44 10.98
C GLU A 132 21.00 11.25 10.13
N ILE A 133 20.00 12.11 10.29
CA ILE A 133 18.77 12.09 9.47
C ILE A 133 19.13 12.26 7.99
N ARG A 134 19.92 13.29 7.67
CA ARG A 134 20.34 13.56 6.29
C ARG A 134 21.07 12.38 5.66
N ASP A 135 22.05 11.83 6.34
CA ASP A 135 22.89 10.74 5.85
C ASP A 135 22.04 9.47 5.59
N LEU A 136 21.20 9.09 6.55
CA LEU A 136 20.28 7.95 6.44
C LEU A 136 19.34 8.10 5.24
N TYR A 137 18.68 9.23 5.11
CA TYR A 137 17.72 9.44 4.01
C TYR A 137 18.39 9.60 2.65
N LEU A 138 19.58 10.16 2.57
CA LEU A 138 20.38 10.17 1.34
C LEU A 138 20.78 8.76 0.91
N TYR A 139 21.16 7.91 1.85
CA TYR A 139 21.46 6.50 1.58
C TYR A 139 20.24 5.77 1.00
N PHE A 140 19.08 5.86 1.66
CA PHE A 140 17.84 5.26 1.14
C PHE A 140 17.43 5.84 -0.21
N GLY A 141 17.60 7.13 -0.42
CA GLY A 141 17.27 7.79 -1.69
C GLY A 141 18.10 7.27 -2.87
N ARG A 142 19.30 6.77 -2.63
CA ARG A 142 20.16 6.13 -3.65
C ARG A 142 19.82 4.66 -3.86
N GLU A 143 19.65 3.91 -2.77
CA GLU A 143 19.53 2.46 -2.82
C GLU A 143 18.13 1.99 -3.22
N LEU A 144 17.07 2.65 -2.75
CA LEU A 144 15.70 2.24 -2.98
C LEU A 144 15.32 2.16 -4.48
N PRO A 145 15.65 3.14 -5.34
CA PRO A 145 15.38 3.05 -6.78
C PRO A 145 16.05 1.85 -7.45
N LEU A 146 17.28 1.54 -7.05
CA LEU A 146 18.05 0.40 -7.59
C LEU A 146 17.43 -0.94 -7.19
N LEU A 147 16.97 -1.05 -5.94
CA LEU A 147 16.28 -2.23 -5.44
C LEU A 147 14.95 -2.45 -6.18
N LEU A 148 14.16 -1.39 -6.37
CA LEU A 148 12.88 -1.46 -7.09
C LEU A 148 13.09 -1.84 -8.56
N ASP A 149 14.05 -1.24 -9.26
CA ASP A 149 14.38 -1.59 -10.65
C ASP A 149 14.83 -3.05 -10.78
N THR A 150 15.65 -3.51 -9.86
CA THR A 150 16.10 -4.91 -9.82
C THR A 150 14.92 -5.86 -9.60
N TRP A 151 14.02 -5.52 -8.69
CA TRP A 151 12.82 -6.31 -8.43
C TRP A 151 11.88 -6.34 -9.64
N GLU A 152 11.63 -5.20 -10.28
CA GLU A 152 10.77 -5.12 -11.47
C GLU A 152 11.31 -5.98 -12.64
N LYS A 153 12.61 -5.96 -12.87
CA LYS A 153 13.25 -6.81 -13.88
C LYS A 153 13.03 -8.28 -13.60
N ARG A 154 13.21 -8.71 -12.35
CA ARG A 154 12.95 -10.10 -11.92
C ARG A 154 11.48 -10.50 -12.04
N SER A 155 10.56 -9.60 -11.67
CA SER A 155 9.11 -9.85 -11.73
C SER A 155 8.64 -10.06 -13.17
N LYS A 156 9.08 -9.24 -14.12
CA LYS A 156 8.77 -9.39 -15.54
C LYS A 156 9.24 -10.74 -16.11
N THR A 157 10.44 -11.18 -15.74
CA THR A 157 10.97 -12.48 -16.17
C THR A 157 10.16 -13.66 -15.64
N ARG A 158 9.63 -13.55 -14.41
CA ARG A 158 8.80 -14.58 -13.77
C ARG A 158 7.44 -14.75 -14.47
N HIS A 159 6.81 -13.64 -14.88
CA HIS A 159 5.51 -13.68 -15.57
C HIS A 159 5.64 -14.19 -17.01
N GLN A 160 6.78 -14.01 -17.67
CA GLN A 160 7.04 -14.54 -19.01
C GLN A 160 7.38 -16.04 -19.03
N GLY A 161 7.78 -16.62 -17.91
CA GLY A 161 8.13 -18.06 -17.79
C GLY A 161 6.99 -18.95 -17.29
N GLN A 162 5.78 -18.42 -17.08
CA GLN A 162 4.59 -19.16 -16.63
C GLN A 162 3.47 -19.24 -17.69
N ILE A 163 3.80 -18.99 -18.98
CA ILE A 163 2.88 -19.20 -20.12
C ILE A 163 3.31 -20.46 -20.87
#